data_077b31e56dbbdc551d811a506ceb7d85
#
_entry.id   077b31e56dbbdc551d811a506ceb7d85
#
_cell.length_a   1.000
_cell.length_b   1.000
_cell.length_c   1.000
_cell.angle_alpha   90.00
_cell.angle_beta   90.00
_cell.angle_gamma   90.00
#
_symmetry.space_group_name_H-M   'P 1'
#
loop_
_entity.id
_entity.type
_entity.pdbx_description
1 polymer ?
#
loop_
_entity_poly.entity_id
_entity_poly.type
_entity_poly.pdbx_seq_one_letter_code
_entity_poly.pdbx_strand_id
1 'polypeptide(L)'
;MYRRRLGLAFLWVCFCAGRISLQAQEFKLFDRTVQVHGFASQGFVYTNDNNWLTMNTSQGSAAWTDFGFNMSSEVSDKLRIGAQGYDRNLGQLGQYHPSLDWAVVDYRFKSWFGLRGGKVKTTLGLYNDTQDLDFLRPFALLPQSVYPTDLRDAVIAHLGGDVYGNVSLKHHLGDLSYTAYAGHRSDSIYSGYPFYLSSFGAHITSFGGLQYGADLRWNAPLKGLLLGASRIDEDISGRGTALNPFNPGGGLVPYSEASKADWANQFYGEYTVGRLRIDSEYRRYWRNQELFGGTSESFADVRGWYVSEAYRISKRLQIGSYYSRYTITNVVSGALAPFYPPMTDTGLPADHDYDKVVTGRVDLNKFWNVKVEGHFMNGYGSGPYPNGFYTQVNPQGFKPDTNALVIMTGINF
;
A
#
# COMPACT_ATOMS: atom_id res chain seq x y z
N MET A 1 -12.32 -23.07 -18.35
CA MET A 1 -13.80 -22.96 -18.21
C MET A 1 -14.28 -22.90 -16.75
N TYR A 2 -13.52 -23.35 -15.77
CA TYR A 2 -13.89 -23.37 -14.34
C TYR A 2 -13.78 -22.01 -13.62
N ARG A 3 -12.93 -21.09 -14.08
CA ARG A 3 -12.66 -19.79 -13.41
C ARG A 3 -13.78 -18.73 -13.55
N ARG A 4 -14.66 -18.83 -14.56
CA ARG A 4 -15.78 -17.90 -14.73
C ARG A 4 -16.95 -18.12 -13.74
N ARG A 5 -17.03 -19.28 -13.11
CA ARG A 5 -18.14 -19.63 -12.19
C ARG A 5 -17.94 -19.13 -10.75
N LEU A 6 -16.69 -18.90 -10.31
CA LEU A 6 -16.42 -18.37 -8.96
C LEU A 6 -16.82 -16.90 -8.79
N GLY A 7 -16.60 -16.04 -9.79
CA GLY A 7 -16.99 -14.63 -9.70
C GLY A 7 -18.50 -14.41 -9.62
N LEU A 8 -19.28 -15.25 -10.32
CA LEU A 8 -20.75 -15.20 -10.24
C LEU A 8 -21.28 -15.75 -8.91
N ALA A 9 -20.61 -16.74 -8.32
CA ALA A 9 -21.00 -17.30 -7.02
C ALA A 9 -20.77 -16.29 -5.88
N PHE A 10 -19.71 -15.49 -5.95
CA PHE A 10 -19.43 -14.45 -4.94
C PHE A 10 -20.47 -13.31 -5.01
N LEU A 11 -20.88 -12.89 -6.21
CA LEU A 11 -21.98 -11.93 -6.40
C LEU A 11 -23.32 -12.46 -5.85
N TRP A 12 -23.58 -13.76 -5.97
CA TRP A 12 -24.78 -14.39 -5.41
C TRP A 12 -24.78 -14.50 -3.89
N VAL A 13 -23.62 -14.76 -3.28
CA VAL A 13 -23.46 -14.78 -1.81
C VAL A 13 -23.68 -13.38 -1.24
N CYS A 14 -23.20 -12.33 -1.91
CA CYS A 14 -23.48 -10.95 -1.51
C CYS A 14 -24.96 -10.56 -1.63
N PHE A 15 -25.68 -11.11 -2.60
CA PHE A 15 -27.12 -10.84 -2.77
C PHE A 15 -27.99 -11.56 -1.72
N CYS A 16 -27.57 -12.73 -1.25
CA CYS A 16 -28.27 -13.48 -0.18
C CYS A 16 -27.97 -12.94 1.23
N ALA A 17 -26.89 -12.18 1.43
CA ALA A 17 -26.52 -11.59 2.71
C ALA A 17 -27.45 -10.44 3.17
N GLY A 18 -28.43 -10.04 2.38
CA GLY A 18 -29.37 -8.96 2.68
C GLY A 18 -30.26 -9.13 3.95
N ARG A 19 -30.09 -10.22 4.71
CA ARG A 19 -30.75 -10.44 6.02
C ARG A 19 -29.82 -10.83 7.16
N ILE A 20 -28.52 -10.93 6.93
CA ILE A 20 -27.55 -11.16 8.01
C ILE A 20 -27.25 -9.79 8.63
N SER A 21 -27.53 -9.63 9.90
CA SER A 21 -27.11 -8.44 10.65
C SER A 21 -25.58 -8.47 10.74
N LEU A 22 -24.91 -7.83 9.79
CA LEU A 22 -23.48 -7.59 9.80
C LEU A 22 -23.19 -6.51 10.87
N GLN A 23 -23.03 -6.92 12.11
CA GLN A 23 -22.55 -6.07 13.20
C GLN A 23 -21.21 -6.64 13.65
N ALA A 24 -20.28 -5.78 14.03
CA ALA A 24 -19.10 -6.19 14.79
C ALA A 24 -19.58 -7.15 15.90
N GLN A 25 -19.10 -8.38 15.86
CA GLN A 25 -19.57 -9.39 16.79
C GLN A 25 -18.70 -9.33 18.05
N GLU A 26 -19.34 -9.09 19.16
CA GLU A 26 -18.72 -9.21 20.47
C GLU A 26 -19.18 -10.53 21.11
N PHE A 27 -18.25 -11.32 21.55
CA PHE A 27 -18.55 -12.51 22.35
C PHE A 27 -17.62 -12.58 23.57
N LYS A 28 -18.10 -13.26 24.60
CA LYS A 28 -17.29 -13.48 25.79
C LYS A 28 -16.52 -14.79 25.69
N LEU A 29 -15.20 -14.69 25.86
CA LEU A 29 -14.30 -15.82 25.99
C LEU A 29 -13.54 -15.68 27.32
N PHE A 30 -13.67 -16.64 28.26
CA PHE A 30 -13.06 -16.57 29.58
C PHE A 30 -13.29 -15.21 30.28
N ASP A 31 -14.55 -14.76 30.33
CA ASP A 31 -14.98 -13.47 30.92
C ASP A 31 -14.40 -12.20 30.28
N ARG A 32 -13.78 -12.33 29.09
CA ARG A 32 -13.26 -11.21 28.31
C ARG A 32 -14.10 -10.99 27.07
N THR A 33 -14.33 -9.73 26.73
CA THR A 33 -14.97 -9.36 25.47
C THR A 33 -13.97 -9.48 24.33
N VAL A 34 -14.28 -10.30 23.35
CA VAL A 34 -13.55 -10.40 22.09
C VAL A 34 -14.36 -9.68 21.03
N GLN A 35 -13.74 -8.70 20.39
CA GLN A 35 -14.29 -7.98 19.26
C GLN A 35 -13.81 -8.64 17.97
N VAL A 36 -14.73 -8.85 17.04
CA VAL A 36 -14.49 -9.47 15.75
C VAL A 36 -14.94 -8.52 14.66
N HIS A 37 -14.05 -8.24 13.72
CA HIS A 37 -14.34 -7.42 12.55
C HIS A 37 -13.85 -8.13 11.30
N GLY A 38 -14.53 -7.85 10.20
CA GLY A 38 -14.11 -8.32 8.89
C GLY A 38 -14.44 -7.31 7.81
N PHE A 39 -13.72 -7.40 6.72
CA PHE A 39 -13.98 -6.63 5.52
C PHE A 39 -13.68 -7.46 4.27
N ALA A 40 -14.37 -7.12 3.20
CA ALA A 40 -14.08 -7.66 1.87
C ALA A 40 -14.39 -6.60 0.83
N SER A 41 -13.56 -6.51 -0.20
CA SER A 41 -13.81 -5.66 -1.34
C SER A 41 -13.57 -6.41 -2.66
N GLN A 42 -14.31 -6.00 -3.69
CA GLN A 42 -14.18 -6.48 -5.06
C GLN A 42 -14.08 -5.29 -5.99
N GLY A 43 -12.98 -5.24 -6.74
CA GLY A 43 -12.74 -4.23 -7.76
C GLY A 43 -12.94 -4.76 -9.18
N PHE A 44 -13.27 -3.84 -10.08
CA PHE A 44 -13.23 -4.01 -11.53
C PHE A 44 -12.45 -2.82 -12.10
N VAL A 45 -11.51 -3.10 -13.02
CA VAL A 45 -10.70 -2.07 -13.67
C VAL A 45 -10.78 -2.26 -15.20
N TYR A 46 -11.01 -1.18 -15.91
CA TYR A 46 -10.90 -1.09 -17.37
C TYR A 46 -9.96 0.05 -17.73
N THR A 47 -9.05 -0.17 -18.67
CA THR A 47 -8.15 0.84 -19.23
C THR A 47 -8.30 0.91 -20.75
N ASN A 48 -8.09 2.08 -21.32
CA ASN A 48 -8.16 2.25 -22.78
C ASN A 48 -6.87 1.79 -23.50
N ASP A 49 -5.70 1.85 -22.81
CA ASP A 49 -4.39 1.62 -23.43
C ASP A 49 -3.54 0.61 -22.64
N ASN A 50 -2.68 1.08 -21.73
CA ASN A 50 -1.80 0.17 -20.98
C ASN A 50 -2.58 -0.69 -19.96
N ASN A 51 -2.19 -1.93 -19.83
CA ASN A 51 -2.63 -2.78 -18.71
C ASN A 51 -2.01 -2.27 -17.40
N TRP A 52 -2.78 -2.31 -16.32
CA TRP A 52 -2.43 -1.72 -15.03
C TRP A 52 -2.62 -2.70 -13.87
N LEU A 53 -1.87 -2.52 -12.77
CA LEU A 53 -1.94 -3.32 -11.54
C LEU A 53 -1.82 -4.85 -11.78
N THR A 54 -0.90 -5.25 -12.66
CA THR A 54 -0.66 -6.66 -13.06
C THR A 54 -1.87 -7.39 -13.66
N MET A 55 -2.91 -6.67 -14.03
CA MET A 55 -4.14 -7.18 -14.61
C MET A 55 -4.21 -6.91 -16.12
N ASN A 56 -4.99 -7.69 -16.85
CA ASN A 56 -5.31 -7.43 -18.25
C ASN A 56 -6.48 -6.42 -18.36
N THR A 57 -6.24 -5.19 -17.93
CA THR A 57 -7.27 -4.15 -17.76
C THR A 57 -7.77 -3.57 -19.06
N SER A 58 -6.99 -3.63 -20.14
CA SER A 58 -7.43 -3.16 -21.47
C SER A 58 -8.62 -3.98 -22.04
N GLN A 59 -8.87 -5.16 -21.48
CA GLN A 59 -10.04 -5.98 -21.79
C GLN A 59 -11.09 -5.95 -20.67
N GLY A 60 -10.86 -5.17 -19.62
CA GLY A 60 -11.63 -5.17 -18.40
C GLY A 60 -11.31 -6.38 -17.50
N SER A 61 -10.97 -6.12 -16.24
CA SER A 61 -10.58 -7.16 -15.29
C SER A 61 -11.25 -6.97 -13.94
N ALA A 62 -11.79 -8.07 -13.40
CA ALA A 62 -12.28 -8.16 -12.02
C ALA A 62 -11.32 -8.95 -11.13
N ALA A 63 -10.06 -9.09 -11.54
CA ALA A 63 -9.03 -9.80 -10.78
C ALA A 63 -8.46 -8.94 -9.63
N TRP A 64 -9.33 -8.26 -8.90
CA TRP A 64 -9.00 -7.49 -7.72
C TRP A 64 -9.97 -7.81 -6.60
N THR A 65 -9.49 -8.50 -5.58
CA THR A 65 -10.24 -8.89 -4.39
C THR A 65 -9.35 -8.72 -3.17
N ASP A 66 -9.87 -8.10 -2.13
CA ASP A 66 -9.22 -7.98 -0.83
C ASP A 66 -10.18 -8.46 0.25
N PHE A 67 -9.70 -9.20 1.23
CA PHE A 67 -10.48 -9.49 2.42
C PHE A 67 -9.59 -9.66 3.66
N GLY A 68 -10.12 -9.27 4.79
CA GLY A 68 -9.46 -9.38 6.07
C GLY A 68 -10.43 -9.72 7.17
N PHE A 69 -9.90 -10.40 8.16
CA PHE A 69 -10.62 -10.78 9.37
C PHE A 69 -9.72 -10.54 10.56
N ASN A 70 -10.20 -9.78 11.54
CA ASN A 70 -9.43 -9.50 12.74
C ASN A 70 -10.22 -9.77 14.01
N MET A 71 -9.46 -10.10 15.04
CA MET A 71 -9.96 -10.29 16.41
C MET A 71 -9.10 -9.48 17.35
N SER A 72 -9.74 -8.84 18.34
CA SER A 72 -9.00 -8.15 19.39
C SER A 72 -9.74 -8.25 20.74
N SER A 73 -8.99 -8.17 21.83
CA SER A 73 -9.53 -8.20 23.19
C SER A 73 -8.74 -7.27 24.09
N GLU A 74 -9.46 -6.52 24.92
CA GLU A 74 -8.89 -5.81 26.05
C GLU A 74 -8.73 -6.77 27.22
N VAL A 75 -7.51 -7.27 27.42
CA VAL A 75 -7.19 -8.21 28.51
C VAL A 75 -7.21 -7.49 29.87
N SER A 76 -6.84 -6.22 29.89
CA SER A 76 -6.99 -5.32 31.03
C SER A 76 -7.09 -3.87 30.54
N ASP A 77 -7.32 -2.91 31.43
CA ASP A 77 -7.34 -1.47 31.11
C ASP A 77 -6.06 -0.96 30.42
N LYS A 78 -4.99 -1.72 30.50
CA LYS A 78 -3.67 -1.35 29.92
C LYS A 78 -3.17 -2.34 28.88
N LEU A 79 -3.73 -3.55 28.81
CA LEU A 79 -3.24 -4.61 27.92
C LEU A 79 -4.30 -4.97 26.89
N ARG A 80 -3.97 -4.79 25.65
CA ARG A 80 -4.75 -5.23 24.48
C ARG A 80 -3.97 -6.25 23.68
N ILE A 81 -4.64 -7.24 23.12
CA ILE A 81 -4.10 -8.19 22.15
C ILE A 81 -4.99 -8.21 20.91
N GLY A 82 -4.43 -8.50 19.78
CA GLY A 82 -5.21 -8.67 18.55
C GLY A 82 -4.38 -9.21 17.41
N ALA A 83 -5.09 -9.72 16.40
CA ALA A 83 -4.49 -10.24 15.17
C ALA A 83 -5.44 -10.07 13.99
N GLN A 84 -4.89 -9.96 12.76
CA GLN A 84 -5.60 -9.91 11.48
C GLN A 84 -5.01 -10.89 10.50
N GLY A 85 -5.85 -11.78 9.98
CA GLY A 85 -5.58 -12.49 8.75
C GLY A 85 -6.02 -11.64 7.55
N TYR A 86 -5.23 -11.66 6.50
CA TYR A 86 -5.49 -10.92 5.28
C TYR A 86 -5.18 -11.77 4.06
N ASP A 87 -5.97 -11.61 3.02
CA ASP A 87 -5.74 -12.25 1.74
C ASP A 87 -6.17 -11.33 0.62
N ARG A 88 -5.48 -11.40 -0.51
CA ARG A 88 -5.82 -10.62 -1.70
C ARG A 88 -5.51 -11.35 -2.99
N ASN A 89 -6.18 -10.90 -4.04
CA ASN A 89 -5.79 -11.13 -5.41
C ASN A 89 -5.78 -9.79 -6.13
N LEU A 90 -4.65 -9.40 -6.72
CA LEU A 90 -4.52 -8.20 -7.54
C LEU A 90 -3.81 -8.60 -8.85
N GLY A 91 -4.60 -9.09 -9.81
CA GLY A 91 -4.07 -9.64 -11.06
C GLY A 91 -3.20 -10.86 -10.82
N GLN A 92 -1.88 -10.68 -10.91
CA GLN A 92 -0.89 -11.72 -10.68
C GLN A 92 -0.25 -11.66 -9.29
N LEU A 93 -0.65 -10.69 -8.47
CA LEU A 93 -0.16 -10.53 -7.10
C LEU A 93 -1.11 -11.14 -6.08
N GLY A 94 -0.54 -11.57 -4.95
CA GLY A 94 -1.28 -12.17 -3.83
C GLY A 94 -1.80 -13.56 -4.14
N GLN A 95 -2.51 -13.76 -5.24
CA GLN A 95 -3.00 -15.03 -5.77
C GLN A 95 -3.77 -15.88 -4.73
N TYR A 96 -4.47 -15.23 -3.81
CA TYR A 96 -5.18 -15.85 -2.70
C TYR A 96 -4.27 -16.70 -1.79
N HIS A 97 -3.08 -16.16 -1.45
CA HIS A 97 -2.21 -16.72 -0.42
C HIS A 97 -2.43 -15.98 0.91
N PRO A 98 -3.20 -16.59 1.84
CA PRO A 98 -3.48 -15.96 3.12
C PRO A 98 -2.22 -15.63 3.91
N SER A 99 -2.22 -14.48 4.54
CA SER A 99 -1.12 -14.01 5.37
C SER A 99 -1.60 -13.50 6.72
N LEU A 100 -0.73 -13.58 7.73
CA LEU A 100 -0.92 -12.85 8.95
C LEU A 100 -0.52 -11.40 8.68
N ASP A 101 -1.50 -10.49 8.61
CA ASP A 101 -1.25 -9.08 8.31
C ASP A 101 -0.61 -8.38 9.51
N TRP A 102 -1.20 -8.56 10.69
CA TRP A 102 -0.64 -8.12 11.95
C TRP A 102 -1.08 -9.02 13.11
N ALA A 103 -0.25 -9.08 14.17
CA ALA A 103 -0.56 -9.72 15.43
C ALA A 103 0.24 -9.02 16.53
N VAL A 104 -0.44 -8.39 17.48
CA VAL A 104 0.17 -7.45 18.41
C VAL A 104 -0.28 -7.67 19.85
N VAL A 105 0.67 -7.52 20.75
CA VAL A 105 0.46 -7.28 22.17
C VAL A 105 0.77 -5.82 22.43
N ASP A 106 -0.21 -5.06 22.94
CA ASP A 106 -0.13 -3.63 23.19
C ASP A 106 -0.31 -3.36 24.69
N TYR A 107 0.71 -2.78 25.31
CA TYR A 107 0.66 -2.40 26.71
C TYR A 107 0.84 -0.89 26.88
N ARG A 108 -0.21 -0.22 27.36
CA ARG A 108 -0.25 1.21 27.62
C ARG A 108 0.05 1.53 29.06
N PHE A 109 1.22 2.01 29.37
CA PHE A 109 1.60 2.46 30.72
C PHE A 109 0.88 3.74 31.12
N LYS A 110 0.89 4.73 30.20
CA LYS A 110 0.26 6.05 30.33
C LYS A 110 -0.16 6.56 28.96
N SER A 111 -0.93 7.63 28.87
CA SER A 111 -1.33 8.24 27.59
C SER A 111 -0.14 8.60 26.72
N TRP A 112 0.95 9.05 27.34
CA TRP A 112 2.17 9.47 26.65
C TRP A 112 3.21 8.36 26.46
N PHE A 113 2.97 7.13 26.95
CA PHE A 113 3.92 6.02 26.85
C PHE A 113 3.21 4.66 26.77
N GLY A 114 3.36 4.00 25.65
CA GLY A 114 2.94 2.62 25.39
C GLY A 114 4.01 1.85 24.62
N LEU A 115 3.92 0.54 24.68
CA LEU A 115 4.77 -0.40 23.95
C LEU A 115 3.89 -1.38 23.19
N ARG A 116 4.24 -1.65 21.93
CA ARG A 116 3.65 -2.75 21.15
C ARG A 116 4.76 -3.71 20.71
N GLY A 117 4.43 -4.99 20.68
CA GLY A 117 5.34 -6.05 20.20
C GLY A 117 4.58 -7.11 19.42
N GLY A 118 5.26 -7.73 18.46
CA GLY A 118 4.72 -8.72 17.55
C GLY A 118 4.88 -8.35 16.08
N LYS A 119 3.95 -8.74 15.21
CA LYS A 119 3.85 -8.19 13.86
C LYS A 119 3.00 -6.94 13.91
N VAL A 120 3.65 -5.79 13.95
CA VAL A 120 3.04 -4.48 14.18
C VAL A 120 2.89 -3.76 12.84
N LYS A 121 1.73 -3.09 12.61
CA LYS A 121 1.56 -2.22 11.44
C LYS A 121 2.54 -1.05 11.49
N THR A 122 3.22 -0.79 10.39
CA THR A 122 4.19 0.28 10.27
C THR A 122 3.49 1.62 10.12
N THR A 123 3.73 2.55 11.03
CA THR A 123 3.20 3.91 10.95
C THR A 123 4.05 4.74 10.00
N LEU A 124 3.48 5.15 8.86
CA LEU A 124 4.15 5.92 7.81
C LEU A 124 3.11 6.75 7.04
N GLY A 125 3.18 8.08 7.11
CA GLY A 125 2.20 8.95 6.47
C GLY A 125 0.79 8.85 7.05
N LEU A 126 -0.21 9.30 6.29
CA LEU A 126 -1.61 9.33 6.75
C LEU A 126 -2.28 7.95 6.78
N TYR A 127 -1.96 7.08 5.81
CA TYR A 127 -2.80 5.90 5.51
C TYR A 127 -2.09 4.56 5.55
N ASN A 128 -0.78 4.48 5.81
CA ASN A 128 -0.06 3.21 5.69
C ASN A 128 -0.64 2.11 6.59
N ASP A 129 -0.96 2.43 7.83
CA ASP A 129 -1.52 1.51 8.82
C ASP A 129 -3.01 1.18 8.59
N THR A 130 -3.68 1.90 7.67
CA THR A 130 -5.11 1.73 7.33
C THR A 130 -5.37 1.50 5.85
N GLN A 131 -4.34 1.29 5.02
CA GLN A 131 -4.52 1.17 3.58
C GLN A 131 -5.34 -0.05 3.11
N ASP A 132 -5.49 -1.06 3.95
CA ASP A 132 -6.39 -2.21 3.75
C ASP A 132 -7.86 -1.89 4.06
N LEU A 133 -8.15 -0.80 4.78
CA LEU A 133 -9.49 -0.42 5.20
C LEU A 133 -10.12 0.56 4.20
N ASP A 134 -10.49 0.06 3.02
CA ASP A 134 -11.01 0.88 1.93
C ASP A 134 -12.27 1.68 2.31
N PHE A 135 -13.07 1.16 3.24
CA PHE A 135 -14.31 1.80 3.71
C PHE A 135 -14.07 3.11 4.49
N LEU A 136 -12.83 3.38 4.95
CA LEU A 136 -12.49 4.63 5.66
C LEU A 136 -12.29 5.83 4.73
N ARG A 137 -12.13 5.61 3.43
CA ARG A 137 -11.79 6.66 2.46
C ARG A 137 -12.78 6.75 1.29
N PRO A 138 -12.89 7.91 0.63
CA PRO A 138 -13.76 8.07 -0.53
C PRO A 138 -13.22 7.37 -1.78
N PHE A 139 -11.90 7.23 -1.89
CA PHE A 139 -11.22 6.66 -3.04
C PHE A 139 -11.19 5.14 -2.99
N ALA A 140 -11.28 4.48 -4.15
CA ALA A 140 -11.05 3.03 -4.29
C ALA A 140 -9.55 2.75 -4.19
N LEU A 141 -8.73 3.56 -4.89
CA LEU A 141 -7.28 3.54 -4.80
C LEU A 141 -6.75 4.77 -4.06
N LEU A 142 -5.82 4.57 -3.15
CA LEU A 142 -5.00 5.66 -2.64
C LEU A 142 -4.08 6.17 -3.76
N PRO A 143 -3.64 7.45 -3.72
CA PRO A 143 -2.70 7.98 -4.70
C PRO A 143 -1.45 7.11 -4.81
N GLN A 144 -1.27 6.48 -5.98
CA GLN A 144 -0.24 5.46 -6.19
C GLN A 144 1.18 6.03 -6.08
N SER A 145 1.35 7.33 -6.31
CA SER A 145 2.63 8.02 -6.11
C SER A 145 3.20 7.93 -4.69
N VAL A 146 2.33 7.70 -3.69
CA VAL A 146 2.70 7.61 -2.27
C VAL A 146 2.36 6.23 -1.70
N TYR A 147 1.25 5.65 -2.11
CA TYR A 147 0.73 4.36 -1.63
C TYR A 147 0.54 3.36 -2.76
N PRO A 148 1.63 2.89 -3.40
CA PRO A 148 1.53 1.93 -4.49
C PRO A 148 0.91 0.61 -3.97
N THR A 149 -0.29 0.31 -4.44
CA THR A 149 -1.09 -0.84 -3.99
C THR A 149 -0.39 -2.17 -4.25
N ASP A 150 0.35 -2.26 -5.33
CA ASP A 150 1.15 -3.42 -5.72
C ASP A 150 2.35 -3.66 -4.81
N LEU A 151 2.88 -2.62 -4.16
CA LEU A 151 4.02 -2.69 -3.24
C LEU A 151 3.61 -2.66 -1.75
N ARG A 152 2.33 -2.91 -1.43
CA ARG A 152 1.81 -2.88 -0.05
C ARG A 152 2.64 -3.70 0.93
N ASP A 153 3.04 -4.91 0.55
CA ASP A 153 3.77 -5.83 1.43
C ASP A 153 5.10 -5.25 1.94
N ALA A 154 5.68 -4.34 1.16
CA ALA A 154 6.94 -3.69 1.49
C ALA A 154 6.88 -2.76 2.71
N VAL A 155 5.72 -2.25 3.06
CA VAL A 155 5.60 -1.18 4.07
C VAL A 155 4.50 -1.41 5.11
N ILE A 156 3.66 -2.46 4.97
CA ILE A 156 2.45 -2.57 5.79
C ILE A 156 2.71 -2.93 7.24
N ALA A 157 3.68 -3.81 7.52
CA ALA A 157 3.96 -4.29 8.88
C ALA A 157 5.40 -4.80 9.03
N HIS A 158 5.88 -4.84 10.26
CA HIS A 158 7.17 -5.41 10.64
C HIS A 158 7.04 -6.34 11.85
N LEU A 159 7.85 -7.37 11.91
CA LEU A 159 7.97 -8.24 13.07
C LEU A 159 9.00 -7.63 14.04
N GLY A 160 8.52 -7.06 15.13
CA GLY A 160 9.36 -6.31 16.06
C GLY A 160 8.53 -5.61 17.11
N GLY A 161 8.75 -4.32 17.30
CA GLY A 161 7.98 -3.54 18.25
C GLY A 161 8.06 -2.04 18.01
N ASP A 162 7.22 -1.34 18.73
CA ASP A 162 7.26 0.12 18.76
C ASP A 162 7.00 0.70 20.17
N VAL A 163 7.44 1.94 20.30
CA VAL A 163 7.13 2.84 21.40
C VAL A 163 6.23 3.93 20.85
N TYR A 164 5.14 4.22 21.53
CA TYR A 164 4.20 5.22 21.10
C TYR A 164 3.62 6.03 22.25
N GLY A 165 3.09 7.19 21.94
CA GLY A 165 2.41 8.02 22.93
C GLY A 165 1.70 9.21 22.34
N ASN A 166 0.88 9.84 23.20
CA ASN A 166 0.18 11.08 22.90
C ASN A 166 0.42 12.07 24.03
N VAL A 167 0.85 13.28 23.70
CA VAL A 167 1.19 14.35 24.64
C VAL A 167 0.36 15.58 24.30
N SER A 168 -0.47 16.02 25.23
CA SER A 168 -1.16 17.30 25.12
C SER A 168 -0.19 18.43 25.42
N LEU A 169 -0.01 19.31 24.44
CA LEU A 169 0.91 20.43 24.53
C LEU A 169 0.31 21.55 25.40
N LYS A 170 1.15 22.18 26.23
CA LYS A 170 0.73 23.30 27.05
C LYS A 170 0.28 24.49 26.19
N HIS A 171 -0.41 25.46 26.81
CA HIS A 171 -0.86 26.71 26.19
C HIS A 171 -1.76 26.52 24.96
N HIS A 172 -2.58 25.47 24.96
CA HIS A 172 -3.51 25.17 23.85
C HIS A 172 -2.83 24.98 22.48
N LEU A 173 -1.61 24.45 22.48
CA LEU A 173 -0.85 24.18 21.26
C LEU A 173 -1.26 22.86 20.57
N GLY A 174 -2.34 22.23 21.03
CA GLY A 174 -2.85 20.98 20.46
C GLY A 174 -2.21 19.73 21.06
N ASP A 175 -2.30 18.62 20.34
CA ASP A 175 -1.81 17.30 20.79
C ASP A 175 -0.74 16.78 19.81
N LEU A 176 0.30 16.19 20.39
CA LEU A 176 1.40 15.56 19.66
C LEU A 176 1.35 14.05 19.88
N SER A 177 1.21 13.28 18.80
CA SER A 177 1.34 11.83 18.82
C SER A 177 2.67 11.43 18.19
N TYR A 178 3.31 10.41 18.75
CA TYR A 178 4.56 9.87 18.21
C TYR A 178 4.55 8.35 18.22
N THR A 179 5.27 7.78 17.27
CA THR A 179 5.60 6.35 17.21
C THR A 179 7.05 6.22 16.76
N ALA A 180 7.83 5.36 17.41
CA ALA A 180 9.16 4.97 16.95
C ALA A 180 9.21 3.43 16.95
N TYR A 181 9.70 2.84 15.89
CA TYR A 181 9.62 1.39 15.67
C TYR A 181 10.91 0.81 15.10
N ALA A 182 11.10 -0.48 15.37
CA ALA A 182 12.12 -1.30 14.73
C ALA A 182 11.64 -2.75 14.62
N GLY A 183 12.01 -3.42 13.52
CA GLY A 183 11.67 -4.81 13.32
C GLY A 183 12.12 -5.33 11.97
N HIS A 184 11.80 -6.58 11.72
CA HIS A 184 12.12 -7.27 10.48
C HIS A 184 10.92 -7.21 9.52
N ARG A 185 11.16 -6.74 8.30
CA ARG A 185 10.24 -6.82 7.17
C ARG A 185 10.49 -8.11 6.39
N SER A 186 9.43 -8.76 5.93
CA SER A 186 9.52 -9.91 5.03
C SER A 186 8.43 -9.79 3.97
N ASP A 187 8.85 -9.63 2.73
CA ASP A 187 7.94 -9.51 1.59
C ASP A 187 7.55 -10.90 1.10
N SER A 188 6.28 -11.04 0.73
CA SER A 188 5.82 -12.24 0.04
C SER A 188 6.48 -12.36 -1.35
N ILE A 189 6.81 -13.56 -1.77
CA ILE A 189 7.27 -13.83 -3.15
C ILE A 189 6.18 -13.53 -4.19
N TYR A 190 4.93 -13.38 -3.77
CA TYR A 190 3.77 -12.98 -4.58
C TYR A 190 3.51 -11.47 -4.55
N SER A 191 4.42 -10.67 -3.96
CA SER A 191 4.32 -9.21 -3.91
C SER A 191 4.87 -8.54 -5.17
N GLY A 192 4.60 -7.25 -5.32
CA GLY A 192 4.92 -6.50 -6.54
C GLY A 192 6.41 -6.41 -6.85
N TYR A 193 7.28 -6.34 -5.83
CA TYR A 193 8.71 -6.23 -6.09
C TYR A 193 9.34 -7.52 -6.64
N PRO A 194 9.16 -8.71 -6.05
CA PRO A 194 9.54 -9.98 -6.68
C PRO A 194 8.91 -10.18 -8.07
N PHE A 195 7.66 -9.77 -8.25
CA PHE A 195 7.00 -9.82 -9.56
C PHE A 195 7.71 -8.91 -10.58
N TYR A 196 8.07 -7.68 -10.22
CA TYR A 196 8.86 -6.79 -11.07
C TYR A 196 10.18 -7.43 -11.48
N LEU A 197 10.94 -8.00 -10.55
CA LEU A 197 12.22 -8.64 -10.82
C LEU A 197 12.09 -9.85 -11.76
N SER A 198 10.94 -10.51 -11.79
CA SER A 198 10.69 -11.63 -12.73
C SER A 198 10.70 -11.19 -14.20
N SER A 199 10.49 -9.89 -14.51
CA SER A 199 10.61 -9.35 -15.88
C SER A 199 12.03 -9.45 -16.42
N PHE A 200 13.02 -9.52 -15.54
CA PHE A 200 14.44 -9.70 -15.85
C PHE A 200 14.89 -11.16 -15.71
N GLY A 201 13.93 -12.10 -15.64
CA GLY A 201 14.21 -13.52 -15.45
C GLY A 201 14.73 -13.87 -14.06
N ALA A 202 14.52 -13.01 -13.07
CA ALA A 202 14.88 -13.31 -11.69
C ALA A 202 13.74 -14.04 -10.96
N HIS A 203 14.09 -15.11 -10.25
CA HIS A 203 13.21 -15.87 -9.39
C HIS A 203 13.65 -15.67 -7.93
N ILE A 204 12.94 -14.80 -7.24
CA ILE A 204 13.24 -14.43 -5.85
C ILE A 204 12.68 -15.51 -4.91
N THR A 205 13.52 -16.00 -4.02
CA THR A 205 13.15 -17.00 -3.00
C THR A 205 13.03 -16.41 -1.60
N SER A 206 13.69 -15.29 -1.33
CA SER A 206 13.57 -14.53 -0.09
C SER A 206 13.82 -13.06 -0.34
N PHE A 207 13.03 -12.20 0.30
CA PHE A 207 13.18 -10.75 0.25
C PHE A 207 12.74 -10.15 1.58
N GLY A 208 13.62 -9.37 2.23
CA GLY A 208 13.34 -8.76 3.51
C GLY A 208 14.60 -8.35 4.26
N GLY A 209 14.43 -7.80 5.45
CA GLY A 209 15.52 -7.31 6.29
C GLY A 209 15.05 -6.43 7.42
N LEU A 210 15.97 -5.71 8.03
CA LEU A 210 15.69 -4.79 9.12
C LEU A 210 15.06 -3.50 8.58
N GLN A 211 14.05 -3.02 9.28
CA GLN A 211 13.52 -1.65 9.10
C GLN A 211 13.35 -0.99 10.46
N TYR A 212 13.55 0.32 10.50
CA TYR A 212 13.28 1.14 11.67
C TYR A 212 12.89 2.55 11.26
N GLY A 213 12.13 3.22 12.11
CA GLY A 213 11.62 4.53 11.75
C GLY A 213 10.86 5.21 12.86
N ALA A 214 10.36 6.39 12.54
CA ALA A 214 9.53 7.17 13.43
C ALA A 214 8.48 7.96 12.65
N ASP A 215 7.37 8.24 13.34
CA ASP A 215 6.29 9.09 12.88
C ASP A 215 5.91 10.08 13.98
N LEU A 216 5.67 11.32 13.58
CA LEU A 216 5.25 12.40 14.45
C LEU A 216 4.03 13.09 13.85
N ARG A 217 2.92 13.16 14.61
CA ARG A 217 1.65 13.77 14.22
C ARG A 217 1.27 14.88 15.18
N TRP A 218 1.00 16.04 14.65
CA TRP A 218 0.53 17.17 15.40
C TRP A 218 -0.91 17.53 15.03
N ASN A 219 -1.83 17.30 15.97
CA ASN A 219 -3.18 17.83 15.90
C ASN A 219 -3.12 19.30 16.35
N ALA A 220 -3.14 20.20 15.38
CA ALA A 220 -2.99 21.63 15.62
C ALA A 220 -4.19 22.20 16.40
N PRO A 221 -4.05 23.39 17.04
CA PRO A 221 -5.18 24.06 17.69
C PRO A 221 -6.31 24.42 16.74
N LEU A 222 -6.01 24.61 15.45
CA LEU A 222 -7.04 24.79 14.43
C LEU A 222 -7.80 23.48 14.25
N LYS A 223 -9.07 23.50 14.66
CA LYS A 223 -9.92 22.31 14.62
C LYS A 223 -9.91 21.65 13.23
N GLY A 224 -9.56 20.37 13.20
CA GLY A 224 -9.54 19.57 11.99
C GLY A 224 -8.21 19.63 11.21
N LEU A 225 -7.21 20.36 11.69
CA LEU A 225 -5.87 20.39 11.08
C LEU A 225 -4.94 19.39 11.77
N LEU A 226 -4.42 18.46 11.00
CA LEU A 226 -3.36 17.52 11.35
C LEU A 226 -2.17 17.74 10.40
N LEU A 227 -0.96 17.81 10.96
CA LEU A 227 0.29 17.83 10.21
C LEU A 227 1.20 16.72 10.75
N GLY A 228 2.04 16.16 9.90
CA GLY A 228 2.96 15.14 10.37
C GLY A 228 4.14 14.91 9.44
N ALA A 229 5.09 14.15 9.98
CA ALA A 229 6.28 13.72 9.28
C ALA A 229 6.69 12.31 9.73
N SER A 230 7.13 11.51 8.79
CA SER A 230 7.64 10.16 9.04
C SER A 230 8.98 9.95 8.37
N ARG A 231 9.78 9.08 8.97
CA ARG A 231 10.99 8.53 8.37
C ARG A 231 11.05 7.03 8.58
N ILE A 232 11.49 6.32 7.54
CA ILE A 232 11.86 4.91 7.59
C ILE A 232 13.25 4.73 6.97
N ASP A 233 14.07 3.94 7.61
CA ASP A 233 15.36 3.47 7.13
C ASP A 233 15.30 1.94 7.02
N GLU A 234 15.88 1.38 5.96
CA GLU A 234 15.77 -0.03 5.61
C GLU A 234 17.13 -0.64 5.27
N ASP A 235 17.38 -1.83 5.80
CA ASP A 235 18.50 -2.70 5.44
C ASP A 235 17.92 -4.02 4.93
N ILE A 236 17.63 -4.06 3.63
CA ILE A 236 16.88 -5.11 2.95
C ILE A 236 17.81 -5.91 2.04
N SER A 237 17.62 -7.21 2.00
CA SER A 237 18.30 -8.10 1.08
C SER A 237 17.34 -9.02 0.34
N GLY A 238 17.66 -9.32 -0.91
CA GLY A 238 16.96 -10.27 -1.75
C GLY A 238 17.89 -11.38 -2.22
N ARG A 239 17.38 -12.59 -2.35
CA ARG A 239 18.12 -13.75 -2.88
C ARG A 239 17.24 -14.59 -3.78
N GLY A 240 17.88 -15.25 -4.74
CA GLY A 240 17.21 -16.13 -5.70
C GLY A 240 18.13 -16.60 -6.80
N THR A 241 17.56 -16.80 -7.97
CA THR A 241 18.30 -17.08 -9.22
C THR A 241 17.83 -16.11 -10.30
N ALA A 242 18.67 -15.81 -11.27
CA ALA A 242 18.30 -15.00 -12.43
C ALA A 242 18.91 -15.57 -13.71
N LEU A 243 18.33 -15.26 -14.85
CA LEU A 243 19.02 -15.44 -16.14
C LEU A 243 20.34 -14.69 -16.09
N ASN A 244 21.41 -15.30 -16.61
CA ASN A 244 22.73 -14.69 -16.54
C ASN A 244 22.77 -13.42 -17.40
N PRO A 245 22.78 -12.21 -16.80
CA PRO A 245 22.77 -10.98 -17.57
C PRO A 245 24.11 -10.68 -18.24
N PHE A 246 25.20 -11.35 -17.80
CA PHE A 246 26.56 -11.16 -18.30
C PHE A 246 26.89 -12.12 -19.45
N ASN A 247 26.12 -13.19 -19.63
CA ASN A 247 26.28 -14.18 -20.68
C ASN A 247 24.90 -14.70 -21.13
N PRO A 248 24.24 -14.03 -22.08
CA PRO A 248 22.96 -14.50 -22.62
C PRO A 248 23.07 -15.93 -23.16
N GLY A 249 22.24 -16.84 -22.64
CA GLY A 249 22.31 -18.28 -22.94
C GLY A 249 23.15 -19.08 -21.94
N GLY A 250 23.83 -18.46 -20.99
CA GLY A 250 24.63 -19.08 -19.93
C GLY A 250 23.83 -19.73 -18.79
N GLY A 251 22.49 -19.80 -18.91
CA GLY A 251 21.63 -20.41 -17.91
C GLY A 251 21.35 -19.52 -16.69
N LEU A 252 20.92 -20.14 -15.58
CA LEU A 252 20.62 -19.44 -14.34
C LEU A 252 21.90 -19.25 -13.51
N VAL A 253 22.00 -18.07 -12.89
CA VAL A 253 23.06 -17.72 -11.94
C VAL A 253 22.43 -17.29 -10.59
N PRO A 254 23.15 -17.39 -9.47
CA PRO A 254 22.69 -16.83 -8.21
C PRO A 254 22.39 -15.33 -8.35
N TYR A 255 21.21 -14.94 -7.90
CA TYR A 255 20.83 -13.53 -7.76
C TYR A 255 20.94 -13.12 -6.30
N SER A 256 21.50 -11.96 -6.08
CA SER A 256 21.48 -11.28 -4.78
C SER A 256 21.36 -9.78 -4.96
N GLU A 257 20.63 -9.15 -4.06
CA GLU A 257 20.65 -7.72 -3.84
C GLU A 257 20.74 -7.42 -2.35
N ALA A 258 21.35 -6.29 -1.99
CA ALA A 258 21.45 -5.83 -0.63
C ALA A 258 21.45 -4.31 -0.58
N SER A 259 20.69 -3.74 0.35
CA SER A 259 20.68 -2.30 0.63
C SER A 259 22.06 -1.84 1.12
N LYS A 260 22.50 -0.69 0.60
CA LYS A 260 23.63 0.08 1.15
C LYS A 260 23.14 1.26 1.96
N ALA A 261 22.05 1.91 1.52
CA ALA A 261 21.40 3.02 2.21
C ALA A 261 20.01 3.24 1.59
N ASP A 262 19.00 2.61 2.14
CA ASP A 262 17.60 2.80 1.71
C ASP A 262 16.84 3.56 2.79
N TRP A 263 16.12 4.60 2.40
CA TRP A 263 15.30 5.37 3.31
C TRP A 263 14.16 6.09 2.61
N ALA A 264 13.09 6.37 3.35
CA ALA A 264 12.05 7.28 2.91
C ALA A 264 11.74 8.34 3.96
N ASN A 265 11.54 9.58 3.50
CA ASN A 265 10.92 10.65 4.28
C ASN A 265 9.53 10.92 3.71
N GLN A 266 8.56 11.16 4.59
CA GLN A 266 7.19 11.50 4.22
C GLN A 266 6.70 12.67 5.08
N PHE A 267 6.12 13.67 4.42
CA PHE A 267 5.50 14.83 5.06
C PHE A 267 4.05 14.87 4.64
N TYR A 268 3.16 15.15 5.57
CA TYR A 268 1.73 15.05 5.30
C TYR A 268 0.90 16.04 6.11
N GLY A 269 -0.29 16.33 5.58
CA GLY A 269 -1.29 17.12 6.26
C GLY A 269 -2.70 16.74 5.84
N GLU A 270 -3.60 16.86 6.79
CA GLU A 270 -5.04 16.72 6.62
C GLU A 270 -5.74 17.95 7.20
N TYR A 271 -6.72 18.47 6.47
CA TYR A 271 -7.60 19.49 7.00
C TYR A 271 -9.06 19.14 6.75
N THR A 272 -9.80 18.94 7.83
CA THR A 272 -11.24 18.65 7.78
C THR A 272 -12.04 19.81 8.34
N VAL A 273 -12.88 20.43 7.50
CA VAL A 273 -13.80 21.51 7.89
C VAL A 273 -15.22 21.22 7.40
N GLY A 274 -16.12 21.01 8.34
CA GLY A 274 -17.51 20.67 8.04
C GLY A 274 -17.63 19.37 7.24
N ARG A 275 -17.98 19.49 5.95
CA ARG A 275 -18.16 18.38 5.02
C ARG A 275 -17.00 18.22 4.04
N LEU A 276 -16.04 19.12 4.07
CA LEU A 276 -14.86 19.13 3.21
C LEU A 276 -13.68 18.55 3.97
N ARG A 277 -12.94 17.65 3.31
CA ARG A 277 -11.65 17.13 3.73
C ARG A 277 -10.65 17.38 2.61
N ILE A 278 -9.47 17.84 2.98
CA ILE A 278 -8.33 18.05 2.09
C ILE A 278 -7.14 17.32 2.68
N ASP A 279 -6.47 16.50 1.88
CA ASP A 279 -5.27 15.77 2.27
C ASP A 279 -4.16 16.06 1.28
N SER A 280 -2.93 16.10 1.78
CA SER A 280 -1.73 16.21 0.92
C SER A 280 -0.57 15.48 1.58
N GLU A 281 0.20 14.77 0.78
CA GLU A 281 1.43 14.12 1.22
C GLU A 281 2.53 14.28 0.17
N TYR A 282 3.77 14.36 0.64
CA TYR A 282 4.99 14.27 -0.14
C TYR A 282 5.85 13.15 0.42
N ARG A 283 6.31 12.24 -0.46
CA ARG A 283 7.24 11.15 -0.12
C ARG A 283 8.45 11.21 -1.03
N ARG A 284 9.65 11.08 -0.44
CA ARG A 284 10.88 10.80 -1.16
C ARG A 284 11.43 9.48 -0.66
N TYR A 285 11.63 8.54 -1.57
CA TYR A 285 12.24 7.26 -1.31
C TYR A 285 13.57 7.18 -2.05
N TRP A 286 14.63 6.96 -1.30
CA TRP A 286 15.99 6.85 -1.77
C TRP A 286 16.47 5.43 -1.61
N ARG A 287 17.01 4.86 -2.66
CA ARG A 287 17.47 3.50 -2.68
C ARG A 287 18.86 3.40 -3.27
N ASN A 288 19.75 2.68 -2.59
CA ASN A 288 21.08 2.34 -3.08
C ASN A 288 21.37 0.89 -2.76
N GLN A 289 21.52 0.05 -3.78
CA GLN A 289 21.61 -1.40 -3.62
C GLN A 289 22.77 -1.97 -4.40
N GLU A 290 23.46 -2.93 -3.79
CA GLU A 290 24.34 -3.85 -4.47
C GLU A 290 23.55 -4.96 -5.14
N LEU A 291 23.95 -5.33 -6.37
CA LEU A 291 23.36 -6.39 -7.17
C LEU A 291 24.43 -7.42 -7.52
N PHE A 292 24.04 -8.72 -7.56
CA PHE A 292 24.92 -9.83 -7.93
C PHE A 292 26.24 -9.85 -7.14
N GLY A 293 26.15 -9.72 -5.80
CA GLY A 293 27.32 -9.74 -4.92
C GLY A 293 28.26 -8.57 -5.11
N GLY A 294 27.76 -7.39 -5.48
CA GLY A 294 28.52 -6.16 -5.62
C GLY A 294 29.14 -5.95 -7.01
N THR A 295 28.83 -6.81 -7.99
CA THR A 295 29.30 -6.61 -9.38
C THR A 295 28.63 -5.42 -10.06
N SER A 296 27.49 -5.00 -9.55
CA SER A 296 26.73 -3.84 -10.01
C SER A 296 26.04 -3.16 -8.83
N GLU A 297 25.69 -1.89 -9.02
CA GLU A 297 24.90 -1.13 -8.05
C GLU A 297 23.71 -0.50 -8.78
N SER A 298 22.56 -0.44 -8.11
CA SER A 298 21.36 0.26 -8.55
C SER A 298 21.04 1.38 -7.58
N PHE A 299 20.85 2.55 -8.13
CA PHE A 299 20.55 3.77 -7.41
C PHE A 299 19.23 4.34 -7.91
N ALA A 300 18.27 4.58 -7.01
CA ALA A 300 16.99 5.18 -7.36
C ALA A 300 16.59 6.30 -6.39
N ASP A 301 16.12 7.42 -6.94
CA ASP A 301 15.46 8.52 -6.23
C ASP A 301 14.02 8.61 -6.73
N VAL A 302 13.09 8.16 -5.90
CA VAL A 302 11.66 8.15 -6.19
C VAL A 302 10.99 9.24 -5.39
N ARG A 303 10.20 10.08 -6.06
CA ARG A 303 9.45 11.17 -5.43
C ARG A 303 8.00 11.07 -5.82
N GLY A 304 7.14 11.09 -4.82
CA GLY A 304 5.70 11.09 -4.99
C GLY A 304 5.06 12.21 -4.16
N TRP A 305 4.01 12.82 -4.69
CA TRP A 305 3.15 13.70 -3.91
C TRP A 305 1.74 13.73 -4.49
N TYR A 306 0.80 14.08 -3.65
CA TYR A 306 -0.57 14.32 -4.09
C TYR A 306 -1.23 15.42 -3.27
N VAL A 307 -2.29 15.98 -3.84
CA VAL A 307 -3.30 16.76 -3.14
C VAL A 307 -4.66 16.18 -3.48
N SER A 308 -5.45 15.89 -2.47
CA SER A 308 -6.80 15.35 -2.61
C SER A 308 -7.83 16.21 -1.90
N GLU A 309 -9.05 16.16 -2.40
CA GLU A 309 -10.21 16.73 -1.76
C GLU A 309 -11.37 15.75 -1.79
N ALA A 310 -12.20 15.80 -0.75
CA ALA A 310 -13.42 15.02 -0.68
C ALA A 310 -14.53 15.82 0.00
N TYR A 311 -15.72 15.83 -0.60
CA TYR A 311 -16.87 16.54 -0.08
C TYR A 311 -18.06 15.60 0.13
N ARG A 312 -18.56 15.56 1.35
CA ARG A 312 -19.74 14.78 1.70
C ARG A 312 -21.02 15.54 1.39
N ILE A 313 -21.64 15.23 0.26
CA ILE A 313 -22.88 15.86 -0.22
C ILE A 313 -24.04 15.51 0.70
N SER A 314 -24.16 14.23 1.07
CA SER A 314 -25.21 13.72 1.94
C SER A 314 -24.68 12.62 2.88
N LYS A 315 -25.54 12.03 3.72
CA LYS A 315 -25.17 10.89 4.57
C LYS A 315 -24.70 9.67 3.77
N ARG A 316 -25.09 9.57 2.49
CA ARG A 316 -24.82 8.42 1.63
C ARG A 316 -23.90 8.72 0.45
N LEU A 317 -23.77 10.00 0.05
CA LEU A 317 -23.04 10.38 -1.15
C LEU A 317 -21.84 11.25 -0.79
N GLN A 318 -20.68 10.86 -1.25
CA GLN A 318 -19.44 11.61 -1.20
C GLN A 318 -18.81 11.65 -2.59
N ILE A 319 -18.26 12.78 -2.96
CA ILE A 319 -17.47 12.97 -4.17
C ILE A 319 -16.06 13.40 -3.77
N GLY A 320 -15.10 13.18 -4.63
CA GLY A 320 -13.74 13.64 -4.41
C GLY A 320 -12.94 13.68 -5.68
N SER A 321 -11.78 14.30 -5.59
CA SER A 321 -10.77 14.30 -6.63
C SER A 321 -9.38 14.31 -6.02
N TYR A 322 -8.39 13.90 -6.79
CA TYR A 322 -6.99 14.17 -6.46
C TYR A 322 -6.16 14.38 -7.72
N TYR A 323 -5.05 15.08 -7.53
CA TYR A 323 -3.94 15.11 -8.46
C TYR A 323 -2.71 14.52 -7.79
N SER A 324 -2.07 13.60 -8.47
CA SER A 324 -0.91 12.84 -7.97
C SER A 324 0.24 12.94 -8.97
N ARG A 325 1.45 13.06 -8.46
CA ARG A 325 2.69 13.01 -9.26
C ARG A 325 3.66 12.01 -8.68
N TYR A 326 4.16 11.17 -9.55
CA TYR A 326 5.27 10.24 -9.31
C TYR A 326 6.40 10.57 -10.27
N THR A 327 7.64 10.59 -9.80
CA THR A 327 8.85 10.69 -10.63
C THR A 327 9.90 9.75 -10.11
N ILE A 328 10.68 9.16 -11.01
CA ILE A 328 11.78 8.27 -10.69
C ILE A 328 13.02 8.62 -11.49
N THR A 329 14.16 8.68 -10.80
CA THR A 329 15.49 8.59 -11.41
C THR A 329 16.08 7.25 -11.01
N ASN A 330 16.65 6.53 -11.97
CA ASN A 330 17.35 5.28 -11.69
C ASN A 330 18.65 5.21 -12.49
N VAL A 331 19.74 4.88 -11.82
CA VAL A 331 21.05 4.70 -12.43
C VAL A 331 21.61 3.35 -12.00
N VAL A 332 22.00 2.55 -12.97
CA VAL A 332 22.70 1.29 -12.73
C VAL A 332 24.16 1.47 -13.09
N SER A 333 25.07 1.04 -12.22
CA SER A 333 26.51 1.08 -12.42
C SER A 333 27.12 -0.33 -12.40
N GLY A 334 28.43 -0.42 -12.71
CA GLY A 334 29.14 -1.69 -12.77
C GLY A 334 28.81 -2.52 -14.02
N ALA A 335 28.86 -3.83 -13.89
CA ALA A 335 28.74 -4.75 -15.02
C ALA A 335 27.38 -4.72 -15.73
N LEU A 336 26.31 -4.29 -15.06
CA LEU A 336 24.98 -4.16 -15.64
C LEU A 336 24.74 -2.81 -16.34
N ALA A 337 25.56 -1.79 -16.13
CA ALA A 337 25.36 -0.45 -16.69
C ALA A 337 25.15 -0.42 -18.22
N PRO A 338 25.84 -1.24 -19.04
CA PRO A 338 25.61 -1.24 -20.49
C PRO A 338 24.20 -1.70 -20.93
N PHE A 339 23.50 -2.44 -20.06
CA PHE A 339 22.18 -3.01 -20.37
C PHE A 339 21.02 -2.15 -19.84
N TYR A 340 21.31 -1.22 -18.93
CA TYR A 340 20.31 -0.38 -18.26
C TYR A 340 20.72 1.10 -18.39
N PRO A 341 20.28 1.79 -19.45
CA PRO A 341 20.56 3.21 -19.61
C PRO A 341 19.98 3.99 -18.43
N PRO A 342 20.64 5.06 -17.97
CA PRO A 342 20.15 5.88 -16.89
C PRO A 342 18.77 6.43 -17.19
N MET A 343 17.86 6.26 -16.25
CA MET A 343 16.59 6.99 -16.20
C MET A 343 16.82 8.26 -15.39
N THR A 344 16.68 9.40 -16.03
CA THR A 344 16.80 10.71 -15.39
C THR A 344 15.53 11.47 -15.65
N ASP A 345 15.19 12.42 -14.79
CA ASP A 345 13.99 13.26 -14.96
C ASP A 345 14.10 14.10 -16.24
N THR A 346 13.84 13.45 -17.37
CA THR A 346 13.92 14.03 -18.72
C THR A 346 12.56 14.43 -19.27
N GLY A 347 11.48 14.16 -18.50
CA GLY A 347 10.11 14.35 -18.94
C GLY A 347 9.60 13.27 -19.91
N LEU A 348 10.33 12.17 -20.06
CA LEU A 348 9.86 11.03 -20.84
C LEU A 348 8.78 10.28 -20.07
N PRO A 349 7.78 9.68 -20.75
CA PRO A 349 6.71 8.95 -20.08
C PRO A 349 7.19 7.80 -19.16
N ALA A 350 8.42 7.33 -19.35
CA ALA A 350 9.01 6.27 -18.55
C ALA A 350 9.46 6.72 -17.15
N ASP A 351 9.78 7.98 -16.95
CA ASP A 351 10.35 8.49 -15.70
C ASP A 351 9.34 9.19 -14.79
N HIS A 352 8.06 9.21 -15.19
CA HIS A 352 6.98 9.79 -14.39
C HIS A 352 5.64 9.05 -14.56
N ASP A 353 4.73 9.33 -13.64
CA ASP A 353 3.30 9.04 -13.74
C ASP A 353 2.52 10.16 -13.03
N TYR A 354 1.70 10.88 -13.80
CA TYR A 354 0.85 11.96 -13.32
C TYR A 354 -0.60 11.55 -13.46
N ASP A 355 -1.30 11.40 -12.34
CA ASP A 355 -2.67 10.91 -12.32
C ASP A 355 -3.65 11.99 -11.81
N LYS A 356 -4.69 12.26 -12.61
CA LYS A 356 -5.83 13.09 -12.23
C LYS A 356 -7.03 12.17 -12.01
N VAL A 357 -7.60 12.22 -10.81
CA VAL A 357 -8.67 11.30 -10.41
C VAL A 357 -9.90 12.06 -9.99
N VAL A 358 -11.04 11.52 -10.39
CA VAL A 358 -12.36 11.91 -9.88
C VAL A 358 -13.06 10.68 -9.33
N THR A 359 -13.71 10.80 -8.17
CA THR A 359 -14.39 9.69 -7.52
C THR A 359 -15.79 10.04 -7.05
N GLY A 360 -16.66 9.06 -7.05
CA GLY A 360 -17.95 9.08 -6.38
C GLY A 360 -18.11 7.85 -5.49
N ARG A 361 -18.47 8.05 -4.23
CA ARG A 361 -18.77 6.99 -3.27
C ARG A 361 -20.22 7.07 -2.83
N VAL A 362 -20.90 5.91 -2.86
CA VAL A 362 -22.26 5.75 -2.34
C VAL A 362 -22.26 4.72 -1.21
N ASP A 363 -22.62 5.14 -0.01
CA ASP A 363 -22.86 4.25 1.13
C ASP A 363 -24.29 3.70 1.01
N LEU A 364 -24.44 2.45 0.56
CA LEU A 364 -25.75 1.77 0.45
C LEU A 364 -26.38 1.58 1.83
N ASN A 365 -25.55 1.23 2.80
CA ASN A 365 -25.87 1.20 4.22
C ASN A 365 -24.58 1.43 5.04
N LYS A 366 -24.61 1.24 6.37
CA LYS A 366 -23.47 1.44 7.26
C LYS A 366 -22.33 0.43 7.08
N PHE A 367 -22.56 -0.65 6.36
CA PHE A 367 -21.62 -1.76 6.15
C PHE A 367 -21.19 -1.92 4.70
N TRP A 368 -21.89 -1.34 3.74
CA TRP A 368 -21.70 -1.58 2.32
C TRP A 368 -21.63 -0.28 1.55
N ASN A 369 -20.57 -0.14 0.77
CA ASN A 369 -20.36 1.00 -0.12
C ASN A 369 -20.01 0.55 -1.55
N VAL A 370 -20.22 1.46 -2.49
CA VAL A 370 -19.77 1.35 -3.87
C VAL A 370 -19.03 2.63 -4.24
N LYS A 371 -17.92 2.49 -4.94
CA LYS A 371 -17.08 3.58 -5.44
C LYS A 371 -16.88 3.46 -6.93
N VAL A 372 -16.85 4.58 -7.61
CA VAL A 372 -16.54 4.67 -9.05
C VAL A 372 -15.50 5.76 -9.23
N GLU A 373 -14.40 5.43 -9.89
CA GLU A 373 -13.29 6.35 -10.14
C GLU A 373 -12.94 6.41 -11.63
N GLY A 374 -12.62 7.60 -12.09
CA GLY A 374 -11.96 7.83 -13.37
C GLY A 374 -10.54 8.33 -13.13
N HIS A 375 -9.56 7.67 -13.75
CA HIS A 375 -8.15 8.02 -13.74
C HIS A 375 -7.73 8.52 -15.11
N PHE A 376 -6.93 9.58 -15.13
CA PHE A 376 -6.37 10.19 -16.35
C PHE A 376 -4.86 10.32 -16.15
N MET A 377 -4.15 9.24 -16.50
CA MET A 377 -2.73 9.07 -16.25
C MET A 377 -1.90 9.51 -17.47
N ASN A 378 -0.81 10.23 -17.20
CA ASN A 378 0.22 10.59 -18.17
C ASN A 378 1.57 10.08 -17.67
N GLY A 379 2.24 9.29 -18.48
CA GLY A 379 3.40 8.51 -18.09
C GLY A 379 3.04 7.12 -17.56
N TYR A 380 4.05 6.32 -17.29
CA TYR A 380 3.90 4.96 -16.75
C TYR A 380 4.95 4.61 -15.70
N GLY A 381 5.88 5.52 -15.38
CA GLY A 381 6.83 5.37 -14.30
C GLY A 381 7.51 4.00 -14.27
N SER A 382 8.36 3.68 -15.25
CA SER A 382 9.08 2.41 -15.28
C SER A 382 10.28 2.42 -14.32
N GLY A 383 10.86 1.24 -14.04
CA GLY A 383 12.02 1.12 -13.18
C GLY A 383 11.74 0.22 -11.97
N PRO A 384 12.57 0.24 -10.92
CA PRO A 384 12.46 -0.69 -9.80
C PRO A 384 11.18 -0.52 -8.95
N TYR A 385 10.40 0.54 -9.21
CA TYR A 385 9.11 0.81 -8.58
C TYR A 385 8.09 1.21 -9.66
N PRO A 386 7.48 0.24 -10.37
CA PRO A 386 6.77 0.47 -11.62
C PRO A 386 5.39 1.12 -11.47
N ASN A 387 5.00 1.62 -10.33
CA ASN A 387 3.74 2.33 -10.06
C ASN A 387 2.48 1.67 -10.69
N GLY A 388 2.45 0.33 -10.70
CA GLY A 388 1.35 -0.45 -11.29
C GLY A 388 1.54 -0.82 -12.78
N PHE A 389 2.51 -0.27 -13.49
CA PHE A 389 2.78 -0.58 -14.90
C PHE A 389 3.91 -1.60 -15.06
N TYR A 390 3.57 -2.79 -15.52
CA TYR A 390 4.47 -3.94 -15.61
C TYR A 390 4.62 -4.43 -17.06
N THR A 391 5.86 -4.73 -17.49
CA THR A 391 6.15 -5.25 -18.81
C THR A 391 5.52 -6.61 -19.08
N GLN A 392 5.36 -7.45 -18.02
CA GLN A 392 4.76 -8.78 -18.15
C GLN A 392 3.30 -8.75 -18.62
N VAL A 393 2.57 -7.67 -18.35
CA VAL A 393 1.19 -7.47 -18.82
C VAL A 393 1.11 -6.48 -19.98
N ASN A 394 2.21 -5.84 -20.35
CA ASN A 394 2.36 -4.93 -21.50
C ASN A 394 3.51 -5.37 -22.40
N PRO A 395 3.46 -6.58 -23.02
CA PRO A 395 4.59 -7.14 -23.77
C PRO A 395 4.90 -6.39 -25.06
N GLN A 396 4.01 -5.52 -25.54
CA GLN A 396 4.20 -4.69 -26.73
C GLN A 396 4.79 -3.30 -26.40
N GLY A 397 5.17 -3.07 -25.14
CA GLY A 397 5.62 -1.78 -24.62
C GLY A 397 4.48 -0.92 -24.10
N PHE A 398 4.82 0.31 -23.70
CA PHE A 398 3.89 1.23 -23.06
C PHE A 398 3.53 2.40 -23.97
N LYS A 399 2.30 2.87 -23.86
CA LYS A 399 1.85 4.14 -24.40
C LYS A 399 2.00 5.24 -23.37
N PRO A 400 2.16 6.52 -23.78
CA PRO A 400 2.42 7.62 -22.85
C PRO A 400 1.24 7.96 -21.96
N ASP A 401 0.01 7.71 -22.41
CA ASP A 401 -1.21 8.05 -21.67
C ASP A 401 -2.08 6.82 -21.44
N THR A 402 -2.78 6.79 -20.30
CA THR A 402 -3.73 5.72 -19.97
C THR A 402 -4.90 6.31 -19.19
N ASN A 403 -6.12 6.08 -19.67
CA ASN A 403 -7.31 6.37 -18.88
C ASN A 403 -7.86 5.07 -18.28
N ALA A 404 -8.28 5.12 -17.01
CA ALA A 404 -8.86 3.98 -16.35
C ALA A 404 -10.22 4.31 -15.73
N LEU A 405 -11.12 3.32 -15.77
CA LEU A 405 -12.34 3.28 -14.97
C LEU A 405 -12.16 2.20 -13.89
N VAL A 406 -12.32 2.60 -12.64
CA VAL A 406 -12.30 1.68 -11.49
C VAL A 406 -13.69 1.67 -10.86
N ILE A 407 -14.22 0.48 -10.63
CA ILE A 407 -15.46 0.28 -9.85
C ILE A 407 -15.10 -0.66 -8.71
N MET A 408 -15.40 -0.26 -7.48
CA MET A 408 -15.15 -1.07 -6.29
C MET A 408 -16.38 -1.15 -5.41
N THR A 409 -16.68 -2.31 -4.89
CA THR A 409 -17.67 -2.50 -3.83
C THR A 409 -16.99 -3.12 -2.61
N GLY A 410 -17.30 -2.60 -1.44
CA GLY A 410 -16.71 -3.04 -0.17
C GLY A 410 -17.77 -3.24 0.92
N ILE A 411 -17.60 -4.31 1.67
CA ILE A 411 -18.40 -4.61 2.87
C ILE A 411 -17.49 -4.69 4.10
N ASN A 412 -18.03 -4.28 5.25
CA ASN A 412 -17.34 -4.38 6.54
C ASN A 412 -18.34 -4.66 7.66
N PHE A 413 -17.92 -5.31 8.73
CA PHE A 413 -18.73 -5.61 9.91
C PHE A 413 -17.91 -5.62 11.20
#